data_4d0c35115abda42a659adbba9cb37d4b
#
_entry.id   4d0c35115abda42a659adbba9cb37d4b
#
_cell.length_a   1.000
_cell.length_b   1.000
_cell.length_c   1.000
_cell.angle_alpha   90.00
_cell.angle_beta   90.00
_cell.angle_gamma   90.00
#
_symmetry.space_group_name_H-M   'P 1'
#
loop_
_entity.id
_entity.type
_entity.pdbx_description
1 polymer ?
#
loop_
_entity_poly.entity_id
_entity_poly.type
_entity_poly.pdbx_seq_one_letter_code
_entity_poly.pdbx_strand_id
1 'polypeptide(L)'
;VTALQGQQLAGPLSAAVANLCVALQPQVSPATAAGFAEVLRRLQAPLQVAVAGRIKSGKSTLVNALIGRRVAPTDVGECTRLVTRFQYGNVDRVEVVFTDGRRLVLPFDADGMIPASLGVDVAQVSHVEAYLTNAVLRDFTVIDTPGLGSLDAASVARTEELLDPVSRNAVAGAEAVLYVVTQGVRADDHQAIAAFTAATASREAGPVNAFAVLNKVDAVAPETVEGADGDVWRAAVILARKQAQLLKPRVADVLPVISLLAESAETGSFSAPDAESLRQLAQLDAETREMMLMSGDLFTSWECDVPSGTRARLLEKLDLHGIGEALKAVDAEPAITAGALRRKLLDSSGFAEVRGRLDAVFRARADGIKAAAALASVTSLSSADPGERRRVHDAIEVLLAKPEAHQLRLLEALTLVVSGAVAMPEDLAEEVLRVGSTPDIPGRLGLAGRPVQELTAYALERAGWWRSFASFGATPAQGRVAHVVHRAYFLMWQQLRAGGQR
;
A
#
# COMPACT_ATOMS: atom_id res chain seq x y z
N VAL A 1 -30.62 -15.60 -4.07
CA VAL A 1 -29.46 -16.24 -4.72
C VAL A 1 -29.17 -15.61 -6.09
N THR A 2 -30.13 -14.95 -6.71
CA THR A 2 -30.01 -14.46 -8.12
C THR A 2 -29.39 -13.05 -8.25
N ALA A 3 -29.13 -12.33 -7.15
CA ALA A 3 -28.62 -10.95 -7.17
C ALA A 3 -27.08 -10.81 -7.28
N LEU A 4 -26.33 -11.89 -7.10
CA LEU A 4 -24.84 -11.89 -7.14
C LEU A 4 -24.25 -12.33 -8.48
N GLN A 5 -25.10 -12.68 -9.46
CA GLN A 5 -24.65 -13.09 -10.79
C GLN A 5 -24.40 -11.85 -11.68
N GLY A 6 -23.21 -11.30 -11.60
CA GLY A 6 -22.77 -10.21 -12.48
C GLY A 6 -21.72 -9.26 -11.91
N GLN A 7 -21.47 -9.30 -10.61
CA GLN A 7 -20.45 -8.48 -9.97
C GLN A 7 -19.26 -9.36 -9.55
N GLN A 8 -18.07 -8.98 -9.97
CA GLN A 8 -16.85 -9.78 -9.79
C GLN A 8 -16.33 -9.61 -8.35
N LEU A 9 -16.51 -10.65 -7.53
CA LEU A 9 -15.85 -10.75 -6.22
C LEU A 9 -14.37 -11.04 -6.39
N ALA A 10 -13.56 -10.64 -5.40
CA ALA A 10 -12.10 -10.81 -5.48
C ALA A 10 -11.67 -12.29 -5.57
N GLY A 11 -12.47 -13.21 -5.02
CA GLY A 11 -12.22 -14.63 -5.12
C GLY A 11 -13.13 -15.50 -4.24
N PRO A 12 -12.77 -16.77 -4.02
CA PRO A 12 -13.62 -17.73 -3.31
C PRO A 12 -13.86 -17.41 -1.83
N LEU A 13 -12.90 -16.76 -1.15
CA LEU A 13 -13.08 -16.36 0.26
C LEU A 13 -14.07 -15.22 0.39
N SER A 14 -13.97 -14.20 -0.45
CA SER A 14 -14.95 -13.11 -0.52
C SER A 14 -16.34 -13.63 -0.87
N ALA A 15 -16.45 -14.61 -1.78
CA ALA A 15 -17.71 -15.25 -2.12
C ALA A 15 -18.29 -16.04 -0.92
N ALA A 16 -17.47 -16.73 -0.16
CA ALA A 16 -17.91 -17.47 1.02
C ALA A 16 -18.46 -16.53 2.11
N VAL A 17 -17.77 -15.39 2.35
CA VAL A 17 -18.24 -14.36 3.30
C VAL A 17 -19.50 -13.65 2.78
N ALA A 18 -19.58 -13.36 1.49
CA ALA A 18 -20.78 -12.79 0.90
C ALA A 18 -22.01 -13.71 1.09
N ASN A 19 -21.85 -15.01 0.84
CA ASN A 19 -22.91 -16.00 1.06
C ASN A 19 -23.29 -16.09 2.55
N LEU A 20 -22.33 -15.99 3.48
CA LEU A 20 -22.60 -15.92 4.91
C LEU A 20 -23.45 -14.70 5.25
N CYS A 21 -23.11 -13.51 4.77
CA CYS A 21 -23.88 -12.28 4.99
C CYS A 21 -25.32 -12.42 4.48
N VAL A 22 -25.50 -12.93 3.26
CA VAL A 22 -26.82 -13.15 2.65
C VAL A 22 -27.68 -14.13 3.50
N ALA A 23 -27.08 -15.21 3.98
CA ALA A 23 -27.77 -16.22 4.79
C ALA A 23 -28.17 -15.68 6.18
N LEU A 24 -27.39 -14.76 6.74
CA LEU A 24 -27.63 -14.19 8.06
C LEU A 24 -28.59 -12.97 8.03
N GLN A 25 -28.70 -12.24 6.91
CA GLN A 25 -29.54 -11.04 6.80
C GLN A 25 -30.97 -11.22 7.34
N PRO A 26 -31.71 -12.32 7.05
CA PRO A 26 -33.07 -12.50 7.56
C PRO A 26 -33.12 -12.90 9.06
N GLN A 27 -31.99 -13.14 9.70
CA GLN A 27 -31.87 -13.65 11.06
C GLN A 27 -31.38 -12.59 12.06
N VAL A 28 -31.13 -11.38 11.61
CA VAL A 28 -30.61 -10.26 12.40
C VAL A 28 -31.54 -9.05 12.33
N SER A 29 -31.31 -8.06 13.20
CA SER A 29 -32.08 -6.82 13.21
C SER A 29 -31.96 -6.03 11.90
N PRO A 30 -32.92 -5.17 11.55
CA PRO A 30 -32.85 -4.33 10.35
C PRO A 30 -31.58 -3.45 10.30
N ALA A 31 -31.09 -2.99 11.44
CA ALA A 31 -29.87 -2.20 11.55
C ALA A 31 -28.63 -3.03 11.18
N THR A 32 -28.50 -4.24 11.75
CA THR A 32 -27.43 -5.17 11.44
C THR A 32 -27.50 -5.64 9.97
N ALA A 33 -28.69 -5.90 9.46
CA ALA A 33 -28.92 -6.30 8.07
C ALA A 33 -28.50 -5.18 7.08
N ALA A 34 -28.77 -3.92 7.40
CA ALA A 34 -28.29 -2.77 6.61
C ALA A 34 -26.74 -2.69 6.62
N GLY A 35 -26.12 -2.94 7.76
CA GLY A 35 -24.66 -3.04 7.88
C GLY A 35 -24.09 -4.19 7.02
N PHE A 36 -24.76 -5.35 6.96
CA PHE A 36 -24.35 -6.46 6.09
C PHE A 36 -24.46 -6.12 4.60
N ALA A 37 -25.48 -5.33 4.21
CA ALA A 37 -25.59 -4.84 2.84
C ALA A 37 -24.39 -3.96 2.45
N GLU A 38 -23.91 -3.12 3.37
CA GLU A 38 -22.70 -2.32 3.16
C GLU A 38 -21.43 -3.21 3.06
N VAL A 39 -21.32 -4.24 3.89
CA VAL A 39 -20.22 -5.23 3.79
C VAL A 39 -20.24 -5.92 2.42
N LEU A 40 -21.41 -6.33 1.94
CA LEU A 40 -21.58 -6.93 0.61
C LEU A 40 -21.12 -5.98 -0.50
N ARG A 41 -21.51 -4.71 -0.43
CA ARG A 41 -21.09 -3.68 -1.39
C ARG A 41 -19.57 -3.51 -1.40
N ARG A 42 -18.92 -3.52 -0.23
CA ARG A 42 -17.47 -3.42 -0.09
C ARG A 42 -16.75 -4.65 -0.64
N LEU A 43 -17.28 -5.85 -0.44
CA LEU A 43 -16.71 -7.08 -1.02
C LEU A 43 -16.67 -7.05 -2.56
N GLN A 44 -17.61 -6.37 -3.19
CA GLN A 44 -17.72 -6.22 -4.64
C GLN A 44 -16.87 -5.08 -5.21
N ALA A 45 -16.49 -4.11 -4.39
CA ALA A 45 -15.63 -3.01 -4.81
C ALA A 45 -14.17 -3.48 -4.99
N PRO A 46 -13.32 -2.78 -5.76
CA PRO A 46 -11.88 -3.00 -5.77
C PRO A 46 -11.27 -2.87 -4.37
N LEU A 47 -10.08 -3.47 -4.16
CA LEU A 47 -9.34 -3.33 -2.90
C LEU A 47 -9.06 -1.84 -2.62
N GLN A 48 -9.34 -1.38 -1.42
CA GLN A 48 -9.13 0.01 -1.03
C GLN A 48 -7.78 0.17 -0.33
N VAL A 49 -6.86 0.90 -0.95
CA VAL A 49 -5.50 1.15 -0.46
C VAL A 49 -5.39 2.61 -0.04
N ALA A 50 -5.21 2.85 1.25
CA ALA A 50 -4.97 4.20 1.76
C ALA A 50 -3.47 4.53 1.73
N VAL A 51 -3.15 5.73 1.25
CA VAL A 51 -1.80 6.29 1.28
C VAL A 51 -1.73 7.30 2.41
N ALA A 52 -0.91 7.02 3.41
CA ALA A 52 -0.78 7.82 4.63
C ALA A 52 0.67 8.28 4.86
N GLY A 53 0.86 9.33 5.62
CA GLY A 53 2.18 9.87 5.95
C GLY A 53 2.10 11.34 6.32
N ARG A 54 3.23 11.92 6.73
CA ARG A 54 3.30 13.31 7.18
C ARG A 54 3.05 14.32 6.05
N ILE A 55 2.77 15.56 6.43
CA ILE A 55 2.73 16.68 5.49
C ILE A 55 4.08 16.77 4.77
N LYS A 56 4.06 17.00 3.45
CA LYS A 56 5.24 17.08 2.58
C LYS A 56 6.10 15.81 2.49
N SER A 57 5.58 14.65 2.89
CA SER A 57 6.29 13.37 2.70
C SER A 57 6.29 12.87 1.24
N GLY A 58 5.49 13.48 0.36
CA GLY A 58 5.38 13.09 -1.06
C GLY A 58 4.27 12.07 -1.33
N LYS A 59 3.22 12.00 -0.50
CA LYS A 59 2.06 11.12 -0.71
C LYS A 59 1.39 11.30 -2.06
N SER A 60 0.95 12.53 -2.36
CA SER A 60 0.25 12.84 -3.62
C SER A 60 1.14 12.61 -4.85
N THR A 61 2.44 12.89 -4.75
CA THR A 61 3.44 12.56 -5.77
C THR A 61 3.50 11.04 -6.02
N LEU A 62 3.53 10.25 -4.95
CA LEU A 62 3.50 8.79 -5.05
C LEU A 62 2.18 8.28 -5.61
N VAL A 63 1.05 8.88 -5.20
CA VAL A 63 -0.28 8.56 -5.74
C VAL A 63 -0.33 8.81 -7.25
N ASN A 64 0.17 9.96 -7.71
CA ASN A 64 0.26 10.28 -9.14
C ASN A 64 1.11 9.25 -9.91
N ALA A 65 2.26 8.85 -9.35
CA ALA A 65 3.09 7.80 -9.93
C ALA A 65 2.37 6.46 -10.00
N LEU A 66 1.65 6.05 -8.94
CA LEU A 66 0.87 4.80 -8.90
C LEU A 66 -0.25 4.79 -9.92
N ILE A 67 -0.96 5.90 -10.08
CA ILE A 67 -2.03 6.06 -11.07
C ILE A 67 -1.43 6.18 -12.49
N GLY A 68 -0.19 6.68 -12.64
CA GLY A 68 0.42 6.98 -13.93
C GLY A 68 -0.17 8.23 -14.58
N ARG A 69 -0.76 9.13 -13.78
CA ARG A 69 -1.33 10.40 -14.24
C ARG A 69 -1.26 11.44 -13.13
N ARG A 70 -0.89 12.67 -13.47
CA ARG A 70 -0.91 13.80 -12.55
C ARG A 70 -2.34 14.26 -12.34
N VAL A 71 -2.93 13.86 -11.20
CA VAL A 71 -4.34 14.16 -10.85
C VAL A 71 -4.48 14.65 -9.41
N ALA A 72 -3.65 14.14 -8.49
CA ALA A 72 -3.63 14.58 -7.11
C ALA A 72 -2.83 15.89 -6.99
N PRO A 73 -3.39 16.95 -6.37
CA PRO A 73 -2.65 18.19 -6.12
C PRO A 73 -1.47 17.91 -5.17
N THR A 74 -0.29 18.40 -5.55
CA THR A 74 0.95 18.26 -4.77
C THR A 74 1.25 19.50 -3.93
N ASP A 75 0.66 20.63 -4.26
CA ASP A 75 0.80 21.89 -3.55
C ASP A 75 -0.23 22.04 -2.43
N VAL A 76 0.08 22.94 -1.48
CA VAL A 76 -0.79 23.23 -0.32
C VAL A 76 -2.04 23.98 -0.79
N GLY A 77 -3.12 23.25 -1.08
CA GLY A 77 -4.42 23.79 -1.47
C GLY A 77 -5.55 23.27 -0.58
N GLU A 78 -6.78 23.70 -0.86
CA GLU A 78 -7.98 23.22 -0.14
C GLU A 78 -8.13 21.70 -0.26
N CYS A 79 -7.84 21.15 -1.45
CA CYS A 79 -7.98 19.72 -1.74
C CYS A 79 -7.00 18.83 -0.96
N THR A 80 -5.80 19.33 -0.60
CA THR A 80 -4.82 18.55 0.16
C THR A 80 -5.22 18.35 1.63
N ARG A 81 -6.28 19.02 2.08
CA ARG A 81 -6.88 18.86 3.42
C ARG A 81 -8.02 17.85 3.44
N LEU A 82 -8.48 17.40 2.28
CA LEU A 82 -9.57 16.45 2.14
C LEU A 82 -9.04 15.07 1.75
N VAL A 83 -9.72 14.04 2.21
CA VAL A 83 -9.52 12.68 1.70
C VAL A 83 -9.98 12.63 0.25
N THR A 84 -9.14 12.13 -0.63
CA THR A 84 -9.48 11.93 -2.05
C THR A 84 -9.42 10.46 -2.41
N ARG A 85 -10.49 9.92 -3.00
CA ARG A 85 -10.58 8.55 -3.48
C ARG A 85 -10.46 8.52 -5.00
N PHE A 86 -9.43 7.88 -5.50
CA PHE A 86 -9.22 7.65 -6.93
C PHE A 86 -9.72 6.25 -7.30
N GLN A 87 -10.68 6.18 -8.20
CA GLN A 87 -11.32 4.93 -8.59
C GLN A 87 -11.59 4.86 -10.08
N TYR A 88 -11.78 3.64 -10.59
CA TYR A 88 -12.09 3.45 -12.00
C TYR A 88 -13.47 4.03 -12.34
N GLY A 89 -13.54 4.73 -13.46
CA GLY A 89 -14.78 5.21 -14.05
C GLY A 89 -14.74 5.14 -15.58
N ASN A 90 -15.90 5.08 -16.21
CA ASN A 90 -15.98 5.10 -17.68
C ASN A 90 -15.80 6.50 -18.27
N VAL A 91 -15.90 7.52 -17.43
CA VAL A 91 -15.75 8.94 -17.78
C VAL A 91 -14.97 9.62 -16.66
N ASP A 92 -13.94 10.39 -17.02
CA ASP A 92 -13.16 11.17 -16.09
C ASP A 92 -14.03 12.30 -15.49
N ARG A 93 -14.15 12.33 -14.16
CA ARG A 93 -14.87 13.36 -13.41
C ARG A 93 -14.47 13.40 -11.97
N VAL A 94 -14.70 14.53 -11.33
CA VAL A 94 -14.53 14.73 -9.89
C VAL A 94 -15.90 14.87 -9.24
N GLU A 95 -16.15 14.15 -8.16
CA GLU A 95 -17.37 14.28 -7.36
C GLU A 95 -16.99 14.75 -5.95
N VAL A 96 -17.50 15.90 -5.55
CA VAL A 96 -17.40 16.40 -4.18
C VAL A 96 -18.57 15.84 -3.38
N VAL A 97 -18.28 15.03 -2.37
CA VAL A 97 -19.30 14.40 -1.50
C VAL A 97 -19.40 15.21 -0.22
N PHE A 98 -20.58 15.76 0.05
CA PHE A 98 -20.86 16.54 1.25
C PHE A 98 -21.19 15.65 2.46
N THR A 99 -21.06 16.21 3.66
CA THR A 99 -21.39 15.52 4.91
C THR A 99 -22.86 15.13 5.05
N ASP A 100 -23.76 15.82 4.34
CA ASP A 100 -25.19 15.51 4.26
C ASP A 100 -25.54 14.51 3.15
N GLY A 101 -24.54 13.98 2.43
CA GLY A 101 -24.70 13.01 1.35
C GLY A 101 -24.98 13.61 -0.03
N ARG A 102 -25.14 14.93 -0.17
CA ARG A 102 -25.21 15.58 -1.48
C ARG A 102 -23.91 15.38 -2.25
N ARG A 103 -24.00 15.41 -3.59
CA ARG A 103 -22.85 15.29 -4.50
C ARG A 103 -22.84 16.44 -5.49
N LEU A 104 -21.67 17.00 -5.74
CA LEU A 104 -21.40 18.00 -6.76
C LEU A 104 -20.38 17.43 -7.74
N VAL A 105 -20.73 17.39 -9.02
CA VAL A 105 -19.84 16.93 -10.08
C VAL A 105 -19.06 18.11 -10.65
N LEU A 106 -17.75 18.00 -10.69
CA LEU A 106 -16.84 18.98 -11.27
C LEU A 106 -16.01 18.32 -12.38
N PRO A 107 -15.61 19.05 -13.43
CA PRO A 107 -14.59 18.60 -14.37
C PRO A 107 -13.22 18.66 -13.70
N PHE A 108 -12.24 17.92 -14.24
CA PHE A 108 -10.84 18.19 -13.99
C PHE A 108 -10.48 19.56 -14.57
N ASP A 109 -9.44 20.20 -14.07
CA ASP A 109 -8.93 21.47 -14.59
C ASP A 109 -8.26 21.29 -15.97
N ALA A 110 -7.77 22.41 -16.52
CA ALA A 110 -7.13 22.43 -17.85
C ALA A 110 -5.87 21.54 -17.93
N ASP A 111 -5.19 21.34 -16.80
CA ASP A 111 -3.99 20.50 -16.68
C ASP A 111 -4.33 19.03 -16.37
N GLY A 112 -5.61 18.69 -16.25
CA GLY A 112 -6.11 17.36 -15.93
C GLY A 112 -6.02 17.00 -14.46
N MET A 113 -5.83 17.97 -13.58
CA MET A 113 -5.75 17.82 -12.13
C MET A 113 -7.11 18.06 -11.47
N ILE A 114 -7.27 17.59 -10.24
CA ILE A 114 -8.39 18.00 -9.40
C ILE A 114 -8.29 19.50 -9.16
N PRO A 115 -9.36 20.31 -9.36
CA PRO A 115 -9.31 21.76 -9.18
C PRO A 115 -8.76 22.16 -7.82
N ALA A 116 -7.84 23.12 -7.77
CA ALA A 116 -7.22 23.58 -6.52
C ALA A 116 -8.26 24.18 -5.54
N SER A 117 -9.30 24.83 -6.08
CA SER A 117 -10.47 25.27 -5.31
C SER A 117 -11.73 24.54 -5.81
N LEU A 118 -12.48 23.97 -4.90
CA LEU A 118 -13.73 23.24 -5.20
C LEU A 118 -14.93 24.17 -5.34
N GLY A 119 -14.77 25.49 -5.05
CA GLY A 119 -15.83 26.47 -5.09
C GLY A 119 -16.95 26.26 -4.05
N VAL A 120 -16.66 25.47 -3.00
CA VAL A 120 -17.58 25.14 -1.92
C VAL A 120 -16.91 25.31 -0.56
N ASP A 121 -17.69 25.40 0.51
CA ASP A 121 -17.16 25.41 1.86
C ASP A 121 -16.61 24.01 2.22
N VAL A 122 -15.28 23.92 2.36
CA VAL A 122 -14.57 22.68 2.67
C VAL A 122 -15.05 22.03 3.98
N ALA A 123 -15.51 22.82 4.94
CA ALA A 123 -16.06 22.32 6.21
C ALA A 123 -17.32 21.46 6.03
N GLN A 124 -18.02 21.61 4.92
CA GLN A 124 -19.21 20.81 4.59
C GLN A 124 -18.89 19.58 3.71
N VAL A 125 -17.63 19.45 3.27
CA VAL A 125 -17.19 18.35 2.41
C VAL A 125 -16.75 17.15 3.25
N SER A 126 -17.28 15.97 2.92
CA SER A 126 -16.86 14.71 3.52
C SER A 126 -15.56 14.21 2.88
N HIS A 127 -15.54 14.11 1.56
CA HIS A 127 -14.38 13.67 0.78
C HIS A 127 -14.59 13.98 -0.70
N VAL A 128 -13.53 13.78 -1.48
CA VAL A 128 -13.56 13.89 -2.93
C VAL A 128 -13.44 12.50 -3.56
N GLU A 129 -14.23 12.22 -4.58
CA GLU A 129 -14.13 11.01 -5.41
C GLU A 129 -13.70 11.42 -6.82
N ALA A 130 -12.54 10.95 -7.26
CA ALA A 130 -12.02 11.16 -8.61
C ALA A 130 -12.17 9.86 -9.42
N TYR A 131 -12.98 9.90 -10.45
CA TYR A 131 -13.20 8.79 -11.37
C TYR A 131 -12.32 8.98 -12.59
N LEU A 132 -11.53 7.96 -12.92
CA LEU A 132 -10.56 7.96 -14.00
C LEU A 132 -10.71 6.72 -14.89
N THR A 133 -10.58 6.90 -16.19
CA THR A 133 -10.56 5.81 -17.18
C THR A 133 -9.19 5.12 -17.22
N ASN A 134 -8.63 4.80 -16.06
CA ASN A 134 -7.30 4.21 -15.91
C ASN A 134 -7.39 2.75 -15.47
N ALA A 135 -6.72 1.85 -16.22
CA ALA A 135 -6.79 0.41 -16.00
C ALA A 135 -6.26 -0.02 -14.62
N VAL A 136 -5.27 0.69 -14.06
CA VAL A 136 -4.71 0.39 -12.73
C VAL A 136 -5.78 0.48 -11.64
N LEU A 137 -6.72 1.41 -11.77
CA LEU A 137 -7.80 1.62 -10.79
C LEU A 137 -8.95 0.59 -10.90
N ARG A 138 -8.88 -0.35 -11.83
CA ARG A 138 -9.81 -1.50 -11.87
C ARG A 138 -9.53 -2.50 -10.77
N ASP A 139 -8.27 -2.63 -10.38
CA ASP A 139 -7.83 -3.62 -9.39
C ASP A 139 -7.85 -3.08 -7.97
N PHE A 140 -7.60 -1.78 -7.79
CA PHE A 140 -7.66 -1.13 -6.48
C PHE A 140 -8.08 0.35 -6.56
N THR A 141 -8.74 0.80 -5.51
CA THR A 141 -9.03 2.21 -5.27
C THR A 141 -7.89 2.80 -4.43
N VAL A 142 -7.32 3.91 -4.86
CA VAL A 142 -6.31 4.64 -4.08
C VAL A 142 -7.02 5.71 -3.26
N ILE A 143 -6.74 5.76 -1.97
CA ILE A 143 -7.26 6.79 -1.05
C ILE A 143 -6.07 7.66 -0.63
N ASP A 144 -5.98 8.87 -1.18
CA ASP A 144 -5.01 9.87 -0.72
C ASP A 144 -5.56 10.56 0.53
N THR A 145 -4.75 10.57 1.59
CA THR A 145 -5.17 11.14 2.88
C THR A 145 -4.50 12.46 3.16
N PRO A 146 -5.15 13.36 3.90
CA PRO A 146 -4.49 14.55 4.42
C PRO A 146 -3.19 14.19 5.13
N GLY A 147 -2.19 15.05 5.03
CA GLY A 147 -0.94 14.85 5.76
C GLY A 147 -1.21 14.80 7.26
N LEU A 148 -0.77 13.71 7.90
CA LEU A 148 -0.78 13.62 9.36
C LEU A 148 0.08 14.77 9.89
N GLY A 149 -0.52 15.71 10.62
CA GLY A 149 0.15 16.92 11.11
C GLY A 149 1.37 16.59 11.96
N SER A 150 2.33 17.51 12.02
CA SER A 150 3.35 17.45 13.06
C SER A 150 2.65 17.66 14.41
N LEU A 151 2.59 16.60 15.21
CA LEU A 151 2.17 16.74 16.60
C LEU A 151 3.22 17.60 17.30
N ASP A 152 2.89 18.85 17.63
CA ASP A 152 3.63 19.55 18.65
C ASP A 152 3.55 18.73 19.93
N ALA A 153 4.67 18.57 20.64
CA ALA A 153 4.80 17.72 21.82
C ALA A 153 3.75 18.01 22.93
N ALA A 154 3.05 19.15 22.87
CA ALA A 154 1.94 19.53 23.73
C ALA A 154 0.59 18.86 23.37
N SER A 155 0.47 18.24 22.20
CA SER A 155 -0.77 17.58 21.73
C SER A 155 -0.80 16.07 21.93
N VAL A 156 0.20 15.48 22.57
CA VAL A 156 0.33 14.02 22.80
C VAL A 156 -0.85 13.42 23.59
N ALA A 157 -1.61 14.26 24.33
CA ALA A 157 -2.80 13.81 25.06
C ALA A 157 -4.05 13.58 24.18
N ARG A 158 -4.00 13.90 22.87
CA ARG A 158 -5.13 13.83 21.94
C ARG A 158 -4.85 12.95 20.74
N THR A 159 -4.43 11.73 20.98
CA THR A 159 -4.13 10.72 19.94
C THR A 159 -5.37 10.41 19.06
N GLU A 160 -6.57 10.80 19.49
CA GLU A 160 -7.81 10.60 18.74
C GLU A 160 -8.07 11.69 17.67
N GLU A 161 -7.29 12.78 17.64
CA GLU A 161 -7.50 13.94 16.74
C GLU A 161 -6.59 13.94 15.49
N LEU A 162 -5.82 12.90 15.22
CA LEU A 162 -4.92 12.83 14.04
C LEU A 162 -5.67 12.86 12.71
N LEU A 163 -6.88 12.34 12.71
CA LEU A 163 -7.85 12.48 11.65
C LEU A 163 -9.12 13.05 12.28
N ASP A 164 -9.66 14.11 11.68
CA ASP A 164 -10.97 14.59 12.06
C ASP A 164 -12.04 13.50 11.83
N PRO A 165 -13.22 13.57 12.49
CA PRO A 165 -14.24 12.53 12.38
C PRO A 165 -14.69 12.23 10.94
N VAL A 166 -14.68 13.24 10.07
CA VAL A 166 -15.07 13.12 8.67
C VAL A 166 -14.02 12.35 7.89
N SER A 167 -12.75 12.72 8.04
CA SER A 167 -11.63 12.00 7.44
C SER A 167 -11.52 10.56 7.93
N ARG A 168 -11.79 10.31 9.23
CA ARG A 168 -11.85 8.93 9.77
C ARG A 168 -12.91 8.09 9.05
N ASN A 169 -14.10 8.61 8.85
CA ASN A 169 -15.16 7.91 8.12
C ASN A 169 -14.78 7.66 6.66
N ALA A 170 -14.11 8.61 6.02
CA ALA A 170 -13.68 8.48 4.64
C ALA A 170 -12.61 7.39 4.45
N VAL A 171 -11.73 7.16 5.44
CA VAL A 171 -10.70 6.10 5.38
C VAL A 171 -11.11 4.80 6.06
N ALA A 172 -12.21 4.77 6.78
CA ALA A 172 -12.66 3.58 7.52
C ALA A 172 -12.81 2.33 6.64
N GLY A 173 -13.08 2.53 5.33
CA GLY A 173 -13.16 1.45 4.34
C GLY A 173 -11.83 0.93 3.82
N ALA A 174 -10.70 1.56 4.12
CA ALA A 174 -9.40 1.14 3.62
C ALA A 174 -9.01 -0.24 4.17
N GLU A 175 -8.72 -1.17 3.28
CA GLU A 175 -8.41 -2.57 3.57
C GLU A 175 -6.89 -2.83 3.60
N ALA A 176 -6.13 -1.92 2.99
CA ALA A 176 -4.66 -1.94 2.97
C ALA A 176 -4.09 -0.53 3.13
N VAL A 177 -2.86 -0.42 3.61
CA VAL A 177 -2.22 0.87 3.89
C VAL A 177 -0.79 0.92 3.35
N LEU A 178 -0.48 2.01 2.66
CA LEU A 178 0.85 2.38 2.21
C LEU A 178 1.31 3.64 2.98
N TYR A 179 2.31 3.47 3.84
CA TYR A 179 2.89 4.58 4.60
C TYR A 179 4.05 5.21 3.86
N VAL A 180 4.01 6.55 3.72
CA VAL A 180 5.10 7.33 3.15
C VAL A 180 5.88 7.98 4.28
N VAL A 181 7.08 7.48 4.53
CA VAL A 181 8.03 8.01 5.51
C VAL A 181 9.19 8.68 4.80
N THR A 182 9.88 9.58 5.47
CA THR A 182 11.10 10.26 4.99
C THR A 182 12.25 9.98 5.95
N GLN A 183 13.43 10.45 5.67
CA GLN A 183 14.77 10.17 6.23
C GLN A 183 14.90 9.71 7.70
N GLY A 184 13.91 9.87 8.56
CA GLY A 184 13.96 9.42 9.94
C GLY A 184 12.56 9.12 10.48
N VAL A 185 12.34 7.88 10.89
CA VAL A 185 11.16 7.54 11.70
C VAL A 185 11.35 8.16 13.08
N ARG A 186 10.46 9.07 13.44
CA ARG A 186 10.40 9.68 14.76
C ARG A 186 9.40 8.93 15.64
N ALA A 187 9.48 9.12 16.95
CA ALA A 187 8.51 8.54 17.88
C ALA A 187 7.05 8.84 17.50
N ASP A 188 6.82 10.03 16.96
CA ASP A 188 5.49 10.48 16.50
C ASP A 188 4.98 9.69 15.28
N ASP A 189 5.86 9.18 14.41
CA ASP A 189 5.47 8.37 13.26
C ASP A 189 4.86 7.03 13.71
N HIS A 190 5.39 6.43 14.78
CA HIS A 190 4.81 5.22 15.37
C HIS A 190 3.39 5.44 15.88
N GLN A 191 3.14 6.58 16.53
CA GLN A 191 1.81 6.92 17.04
C GLN A 191 0.85 7.25 15.90
N ALA A 192 1.31 8.01 14.90
CA ALA A 192 0.53 8.35 13.72
C ALA A 192 0.13 7.10 12.93
N ILE A 193 1.07 6.18 12.70
CA ILE A 193 0.82 4.89 12.05
C ILE A 193 -0.18 4.06 12.86
N ALA A 194 -0.05 4.01 14.19
CA ALA A 194 -0.97 3.28 15.05
C ALA A 194 -2.39 3.84 15.00
N ALA A 195 -2.52 5.16 15.12
CA ALA A 195 -3.81 5.83 15.10
C ALA A 195 -4.49 5.68 13.71
N PHE A 196 -3.71 5.81 12.64
CA PHE A 196 -4.24 5.59 11.29
C PHE A 196 -4.69 4.14 11.07
N THR A 197 -3.86 3.17 11.46
CA THR A 197 -4.23 1.74 11.37
C THR A 197 -5.50 1.44 12.18
N ALA A 198 -5.65 2.04 13.37
CA ALA A 198 -6.84 1.89 14.20
C ALA A 198 -8.09 2.51 13.57
N ALA A 199 -7.95 3.51 12.71
CA ALA A 199 -9.06 4.18 12.01
C ALA A 199 -9.52 3.44 10.74
N THR A 200 -8.77 2.46 10.25
CA THR A 200 -9.05 1.75 9.00
C THR A 200 -9.53 0.31 9.25
N ALA A 201 -10.23 -0.27 8.27
CA ALA A 201 -10.61 -1.69 8.29
C ALA A 201 -9.39 -2.62 8.26
N SER A 202 -8.19 -2.11 7.90
CA SER A 202 -6.95 -2.88 7.94
C SER A 202 -6.48 -3.22 9.36
N ARG A 203 -7.07 -2.59 10.40
CA ARG A 203 -6.81 -2.87 11.82
C ARG A 203 -6.92 -4.37 12.16
N GLU A 204 -7.90 -5.03 11.57
CA GLU A 204 -8.23 -6.42 11.87
C GLU A 204 -7.51 -7.40 10.96
N ALA A 205 -7.02 -6.91 9.82
CA ALA A 205 -6.18 -7.66 8.91
C ALA A 205 -4.68 -7.62 9.27
N GLY A 206 -4.31 -6.80 10.26
CA GLY A 206 -2.98 -6.71 10.85
C GLY A 206 -1.90 -6.09 9.93
N PRO A 207 -0.64 -6.09 10.38
CA PRO A 207 0.49 -5.46 9.68
C PRO A 207 0.81 -6.10 8.32
N VAL A 208 0.24 -7.24 8.02
CA VAL A 208 0.39 -7.94 6.73
C VAL A 208 -0.16 -7.14 5.55
N ASN A 209 -1.10 -6.24 5.81
CA ASN A 209 -1.74 -5.39 4.80
C ASN A 209 -1.18 -3.97 4.80
N ALA A 210 -0.10 -3.73 5.53
CA ALA A 210 0.56 -2.47 5.57
C ALA A 210 2.04 -2.63 5.19
N PHE A 211 2.52 -1.79 4.29
CA PHE A 211 3.95 -1.59 4.10
C PHE A 211 4.28 -0.10 3.98
N ALA A 212 5.55 0.23 4.12
CA ALA A 212 6.00 1.61 4.02
C ALA A 212 6.95 1.81 2.85
N VAL A 213 7.03 3.05 2.39
CA VAL A 213 8.08 3.51 1.49
C VAL A 213 8.89 4.59 2.18
N LEU A 214 10.21 4.48 2.07
CA LEU A 214 11.13 5.54 2.43
C LEU A 214 11.29 6.44 1.21
N ASN A 215 10.59 7.57 1.22
CA ASN A 215 10.60 8.53 0.12
C ASN A 215 11.67 9.60 0.30
N LYS A 216 12.00 10.29 -0.78
CA LYS A 216 13.03 11.34 -0.85
C LYS A 216 14.42 10.82 -0.45
N VAL A 217 14.75 9.63 -0.91
CA VAL A 217 16.05 9.03 -0.64
C VAL A 217 17.20 9.73 -1.37
N ASP A 218 16.89 10.49 -2.41
CA ASP A 218 17.76 11.44 -3.11
C ASP A 218 18.33 12.54 -2.19
N ALA A 219 17.62 12.87 -1.12
CA ALA A 219 18.07 13.85 -0.12
C ALA A 219 18.88 13.20 1.04
N VAL A 220 19.19 11.91 0.97
CA VAL A 220 20.03 11.23 1.95
C VAL A 220 21.49 11.58 1.70
N ALA A 221 22.21 12.05 2.73
CA ALA A 221 23.65 12.24 2.70
C ALA A 221 24.36 10.88 2.94
N PRO A 222 24.88 10.21 1.91
CA PRO A 222 25.37 8.83 2.03
C PRO A 222 26.58 8.72 2.96
N GLU A 223 27.37 9.78 3.12
CA GLU A 223 28.52 9.87 4.03
C GLU A 223 28.10 9.77 5.51
N THR A 224 26.84 10.03 5.84
CA THR A 224 26.31 9.92 7.21
C THR A 224 25.81 8.51 7.54
N VAL A 225 25.81 7.60 6.56
CA VAL A 225 25.27 6.24 6.70
C VAL A 225 26.42 5.24 6.62
N GLU A 226 26.73 4.59 7.73
CA GLU A 226 27.77 3.58 7.82
C GLU A 226 27.48 2.42 6.84
N GLY A 227 28.49 2.06 6.03
CA GLY A 227 28.40 1.01 5.01
C GLY A 227 27.79 1.45 3.68
N ALA A 228 27.48 2.73 3.51
CA ALA A 228 26.94 3.24 2.24
C ALA A 228 28.06 3.54 1.21
N ASP A 229 29.30 3.74 1.65
CA ASP A 229 30.47 3.99 0.79
C ASP A 229 30.27 5.12 -0.24
N GLY A 230 29.55 6.18 0.16
CA GLY A 230 29.23 7.33 -0.70
C GLY A 230 28.09 7.08 -1.72
N ASP A 231 27.46 5.92 -1.70
CA ASP A 231 26.35 5.57 -2.61
C ASP A 231 25.00 5.89 -1.97
N VAL A 232 24.23 6.79 -2.60
CA VAL A 232 22.91 7.25 -2.13
C VAL A 232 21.92 6.08 -2.05
N TRP A 233 21.90 5.19 -3.05
CA TRP A 233 20.96 4.08 -3.09
C TRP A 233 21.26 3.02 -2.04
N ARG A 234 22.56 2.73 -1.83
CA ARG A 234 23.00 1.83 -0.76
C ARG A 234 22.64 2.41 0.61
N ALA A 235 22.84 3.71 0.82
CA ALA A 235 22.42 4.40 2.04
C ALA A 235 20.90 4.28 2.26
N ALA A 236 20.11 4.48 1.21
CA ALA A 236 18.66 4.34 1.24
C ALA A 236 18.21 2.92 1.64
N VAL A 237 18.82 1.88 1.09
CA VAL A 237 18.53 0.47 1.43
C VAL A 237 18.89 0.17 2.90
N ILE A 238 20.02 0.65 3.38
CA ILE A 238 20.43 0.48 4.79
C ILE A 238 19.42 1.17 5.72
N LEU A 239 19.06 2.41 5.42
CA LEU A 239 18.07 3.16 6.20
C LEU A 239 16.68 2.50 6.15
N ALA A 240 16.24 2.04 4.98
CA ALA A 240 14.96 1.36 4.83
C ALA A 240 14.88 0.09 5.70
N ARG A 241 15.94 -0.73 5.72
CA ARG A 241 16.04 -1.91 6.60
C ARG A 241 15.99 -1.52 8.08
N LYS A 242 16.71 -0.47 8.49
CA LYS A 242 16.68 0.03 9.86
C LYS A 242 15.29 0.52 10.25
N GLN A 243 14.63 1.23 9.36
CA GLN A 243 13.25 1.70 9.59
C GLN A 243 12.24 0.55 9.61
N ALA A 244 12.41 -0.48 8.78
CA ALA A 244 11.58 -1.68 8.82
C ALA A 244 11.63 -2.35 10.20
N GLN A 245 12.81 -2.44 10.82
CA GLN A 245 12.97 -2.96 12.18
C GLN A 245 12.26 -2.08 13.22
N LEU A 246 12.39 -0.76 13.11
CA LEU A 246 11.74 0.19 14.03
C LEU A 246 10.21 0.16 13.90
N LEU A 247 9.69 0.00 12.68
CA LEU A 247 8.25 -0.01 12.39
C LEU A 247 7.59 -1.38 12.61
N LYS A 248 8.37 -2.44 12.84
CA LYS A 248 7.78 -3.70 13.34
C LYS A 248 7.08 -3.39 14.69
N PRO A 249 5.90 -3.89 14.93
CA PRO A 249 5.12 -4.90 14.20
C PRO A 249 4.05 -4.31 13.27
N ARG A 250 4.16 -3.07 12.82
CA ARG A 250 3.06 -2.32 12.16
C ARG A 250 3.09 -2.37 10.65
N VAL A 251 4.26 -2.57 10.06
CA VAL A 251 4.43 -2.72 8.60
C VAL A 251 5.27 -3.95 8.31
N ALA A 252 4.97 -4.59 7.18
CA ALA A 252 5.67 -5.80 6.76
C ALA A 252 7.09 -5.48 6.24
N ASP A 253 7.27 -4.33 5.59
CA ASP A 253 8.53 -3.95 4.95
C ASP A 253 8.60 -2.44 4.71
N VAL A 254 9.81 -1.92 4.44
CA VAL A 254 10.06 -0.52 4.03
C VAL A 254 10.91 -0.53 2.77
N LEU A 255 10.43 0.09 1.70
CA LEU A 255 11.10 0.15 0.40
C LEU A 255 11.56 1.57 0.09
N PRO A 256 12.83 1.79 -0.35
CA PRO A 256 13.28 3.10 -0.75
C PRO A 256 12.68 3.53 -2.09
N VAL A 257 12.33 4.81 -2.24
CA VAL A 257 11.75 5.35 -3.47
C VAL A 257 12.04 6.85 -3.63
N ILE A 258 12.18 7.30 -4.88
CA ILE A 258 12.17 8.72 -5.26
C ILE A 258 10.88 8.97 -6.04
N SER A 259 9.81 9.31 -5.30
CA SER A 259 8.47 9.46 -5.89
C SER A 259 8.41 10.54 -6.97
N LEU A 260 9.24 11.58 -6.91
CA LEU A 260 9.28 12.63 -7.92
C LEU A 260 9.75 12.10 -9.28
N LEU A 261 10.82 11.32 -9.31
CA LEU A 261 11.29 10.66 -10.53
C LEU A 261 10.27 9.68 -11.09
N ALA A 262 9.65 8.90 -10.20
CA ALA A 262 8.59 7.97 -10.56
C ALA A 262 7.38 8.70 -11.18
N GLU A 263 6.91 9.78 -10.56
CA GLU A 263 5.82 10.62 -11.08
C GLU A 263 6.19 11.16 -12.46
N SER A 264 7.36 11.79 -12.59
CA SER A 264 7.79 12.41 -13.85
C SER A 264 7.91 11.41 -15.00
N ALA A 265 8.35 10.20 -14.69
CA ALA A 265 8.46 9.13 -15.68
C ALA A 265 7.10 8.50 -16.03
N GLU A 266 6.29 8.13 -15.03
CA GLU A 266 5.03 7.40 -15.22
C GLU A 266 3.92 8.28 -15.79
N THR A 267 3.82 9.55 -15.37
CA THR A 267 2.77 10.44 -15.83
C THR A 267 3.05 11.08 -17.20
N GLY A 268 4.25 10.89 -17.75
CA GLY A 268 4.68 11.50 -19.01
C GLY A 268 4.98 13.00 -18.89
N SER A 269 5.11 13.55 -17.69
CA SER A 269 5.49 14.94 -17.49
C SER A 269 6.93 15.22 -17.95
N PHE A 270 7.79 14.20 -17.94
CA PHE A 270 9.10 14.25 -18.58
C PHE A 270 8.94 14.08 -20.11
N SER A 271 9.30 15.08 -20.86
CA SER A 271 9.00 15.24 -22.30
C SER A 271 10.24 15.21 -23.18
N ALA A 272 10.05 15.14 -24.50
CA ALA A 272 11.16 15.22 -25.46
C ALA A 272 11.95 16.55 -25.38
N PRO A 273 11.33 17.73 -25.20
CA PRO A 273 12.05 18.99 -24.92
C PRO A 273 12.92 18.93 -23.66
N ASP A 274 12.46 18.24 -22.59
CA ASP A 274 13.27 18.10 -21.37
C ASP A 274 14.53 17.26 -21.63
N ALA A 275 14.39 16.15 -22.38
CA ALA A 275 15.52 15.32 -22.80
C ALA A 275 16.50 16.09 -23.69
N GLU A 276 16.01 16.95 -24.59
CA GLU A 276 16.87 17.78 -25.41
C GLU A 276 17.66 18.81 -24.59
N SER A 277 16.99 19.45 -23.63
CA SER A 277 17.65 20.36 -22.69
C SER A 277 18.74 19.65 -21.85
N LEU A 278 18.52 18.43 -21.43
CA LEU A 278 19.52 17.63 -20.73
C LEU A 278 20.71 17.27 -21.64
N ARG A 279 20.48 16.95 -22.92
CA ARG A 279 21.58 16.73 -23.89
C ARG A 279 22.40 17.98 -24.11
N GLN A 280 21.78 19.18 -24.15
CA GLN A 280 22.51 20.44 -24.23
C GLN A 280 23.32 20.71 -22.95
N LEU A 281 22.75 20.46 -21.78
CA LEU A 281 23.49 20.58 -20.51
C LEU A 281 24.66 19.58 -20.43
N ALA A 282 24.52 18.38 -21.00
CA ALA A 282 25.61 17.38 -21.05
C ALA A 282 26.82 17.83 -21.92
N GLN A 283 26.64 18.81 -22.78
CA GLN A 283 27.75 19.40 -23.58
C GLN A 283 28.66 20.35 -22.79
N LEU A 284 28.20 20.81 -21.61
CA LEU A 284 29.05 21.60 -20.71
C LEU A 284 30.17 20.68 -20.13
N ASP A 285 31.28 21.29 -19.79
CA ASP A 285 32.39 20.59 -19.15
C ASP A 285 31.97 20.01 -17.77
N ALA A 286 32.67 18.97 -17.34
CA ALA A 286 32.32 18.24 -16.13
C ALA A 286 32.38 19.10 -14.85
N GLU A 287 33.35 20.03 -14.76
CA GLU A 287 33.52 20.93 -13.62
C GLU A 287 32.35 21.88 -13.50
N THR A 288 31.92 22.49 -14.60
CA THR A 288 30.77 23.38 -14.67
C THR A 288 29.51 22.64 -14.25
N ARG A 289 29.28 21.40 -14.75
CA ARG A 289 28.11 20.60 -14.39
C ARG A 289 28.10 20.22 -12.90
N GLU A 290 29.24 19.86 -12.34
CA GLU A 290 29.38 19.55 -10.92
C GLU A 290 29.05 20.77 -10.07
N MET A 291 29.54 21.96 -10.43
CA MET A 291 29.22 23.19 -9.72
C MET A 291 27.73 23.54 -9.81
N MET A 292 27.11 23.40 -10.98
CA MET A 292 25.66 23.65 -11.16
C MET A 292 24.84 22.70 -10.30
N LEU A 293 25.24 21.45 -10.12
CA LEU A 293 24.51 20.44 -9.35
C LEU A 293 24.72 20.56 -7.83
N MET A 294 25.54 21.49 -7.35
CA MET A 294 25.72 21.71 -5.90
C MET A 294 24.46 22.29 -5.24
N SER A 295 23.66 23.09 -5.94
CA SER A 295 22.40 23.60 -5.40
C SER A 295 21.43 23.99 -6.51
N GLY A 296 20.12 24.02 -6.20
CA GLY A 296 19.07 24.46 -7.12
C GLY A 296 19.25 25.91 -7.58
N ASP A 297 19.75 26.78 -6.69
CA ASP A 297 20.03 28.19 -7.02
C ASP A 297 21.17 28.29 -8.03
N LEU A 298 22.26 27.57 -7.85
CA LEU A 298 23.36 27.50 -8.81
C LEU A 298 22.88 26.92 -10.14
N PHE A 299 22.12 25.83 -10.10
CA PHE A 299 21.60 25.21 -11.31
C PHE A 299 20.72 26.17 -12.15
N THR A 300 19.93 27.00 -11.51
CA THR A 300 19.02 27.91 -12.19
C THR A 300 19.67 29.24 -12.57
N SER A 301 20.64 29.76 -11.80
CA SER A 301 21.26 31.08 -12.02
C SER A 301 22.52 31.04 -12.91
N TRP A 302 23.14 29.86 -13.12
CA TRP A 302 24.35 29.75 -13.96
C TRP A 302 24.08 30.22 -15.38
N GLU A 303 25.04 30.92 -16.00
CA GLU A 303 24.93 31.32 -17.39
C GLU A 303 25.30 30.20 -18.36
N CYS A 304 24.35 29.71 -19.14
CA CYS A 304 24.55 28.70 -20.17
C CYS A 304 23.44 28.78 -21.24
N ASP A 305 23.58 28.03 -22.33
CA ASP A 305 22.68 28.08 -23.50
C ASP A 305 21.25 27.57 -23.15
N VAL A 306 21.08 26.76 -22.12
CA VAL A 306 19.77 26.31 -21.67
C VAL A 306 19.13 27.38 -20.77
N PRO A 307 17.98 27.97 -21.16
CA PRO A 307 17.35 29.04 -20.41
C PRO A 307 17.05 28.70 -18.95
N SER A 308 17.24 29.65 -18.03
CA SER A 308 16.97 29.52 -16.60
C SER A 308 15.57 28.93 -16.30
N GLY A 309 14.51 29.43 -16.97
CA GLY A 309 13.14 28.92 -16.80
C GLY A 309 12.97 27.47 -17.25
N THR A 310 13.75 26.99 -18.23
CA THR A 310 13.76 25.59 -18.62
C THR A 310 14.44 24.75 -17.57
N ARG A 311 15.54 25.21 -17.00
CA ARG A 311 16.26 24.55 -15.90
C ARG A 311 15.43 24.51 -14.63
N ALA A 312 14.68 25.57 -14.32
CA ALA A 312 13.73 25.57 -13.22
C ALA A 312 12.66 24.47 -13.37
N ARG A 313 12.08 24.30 -14.57
CA ARG A 313 11.14 23.22 -14.86
C ARG A 313 11.77 21.82 -14.77
N LEU A 314 13.03 21.67 -15.19
CA LEU A 314 13.76 20.41 -15.02
C LEU A 314 13.94 20.09 -13.52
N LEU A 315 14.30 21.10 -12.74
CA LEU A 315 14.47 20.97 -11.29
C LEU A 315 13.16 20.55 -10.59
N GLU A 316 12.03 21.17 -10.98
CA GLU A 316 10.69 20.79 -10.47
C GLU A 316 10.32 19.34 -10.79
N LYS A 317 10.75 18.81 -11.93
CA LYS A 317 10.41 17.47 -12.41
C LYS A 317 11.34 16.38 -11.88
N LEU A 318 12.62 16.68 -11.70
CA LEU A 318 13.66 15.67 -11.51
C LEU A 318 14.45 15.85 -10.21
N ASP A 319 14.41 17.07 -9.62
CA ASP A 319 15.38 17.53 -8.62
C ASP A 319 16.83 17.39 -9.11
N LEU A 320 17.80 17.84 -8.34
CA LEU A 320 19.23 17.79 -8.70
C LEU A 320 19.73 16.35 -8.91
N HIS A 321 19.27 15.43 -8.06
CA HIS A 321 19.64 14.01 -8.16
C HIS A 321 19.20 13.41 -9.50
N GLY A 322 17.93 13.59 -9.89
CA GLY A 322 17.43 13.05 -11.15
C GLY A 322 18.04 13.72 -12.37
N ILE A 323 18.38 15.02 -12.29
CA ILE A 323 19.15 15.71 -13.33
C ILE A 323 20.54 15.07 -13.45
N GLY A 324 21.24 14.82 -12.34
CA GLY A 324 22.53 14.16 -12.32
C GLY A 324 22.49 12.76 -12.95
N GLU A 325 21.49 11.96 -12.60
CA GLU A 325 21.30 10.62 -13.19
C GLU A 325 20.99 10.68 -14.69
N ALA A 326 20.19 11.68 -15.12
CA ALA A 326 19.91 11.89 -16.54
C ALA A 326 21.15 12.30 -17.32
N LEU A 327 21.99 13.18 -16.76
CA LEU A 327 23.26 13.61 -17.39
C LEU A 327 24.23 12.43 -17.51
N LYS A 328 24.39 11.59 -16.49
CA LYS A 328 25.17 10.34 -16.55
C LYS A 328 24.68 9.41 -17.67
N ALA A 329 23.36 9.28 -17.83
CA ALA A 329 22.78 8.46 -18.89
C ALA A 329 23.04 9.04 -20.28
N VAL A 330 23.01 10.36 -20.44
CA VAL A 330 23.35 11.05 -21.70
C VAL A 330 24.84 10.93 -22.00
N ASP A 331 25.71 11.06 -21.00
CA ASP A 331 27.16 10.87 -21.17
C ASP A 331 27.50 9.46 -21.64
N ALA A 332 26.82 8.44 -21.09
CA ALA A 332 26.98 7.04 -21.50
C ALA A 332 26.42 6.75 -22.91
N GLU A 333 25.36 7.41 -23.30
CA GLU A 333 24.68 7.25 -24.59
C GLU A 333 24.20 8.63 -25.10
N PRO A 334 25.06 9.41 -25.82
CA PRO A 334 24.68 10.76 -26.28
C PRO A 334 23.44 10.82 -27.16
N ALA A 335 23.12 9.76 -27.87
CA ALA A 335 21.93 9.65 -28.72
C ALA A 335 20.71 9.04 -28.00
N ILE A 336 20.75 8.87 -26.67
CA ILE A 336 19.66 8.28 -25.87
C ILE A 336 18.33 9.00 -26.18
N THR A 337 17.30 8.24 -26.49
CA THR A 337 15.97 8.80 -26.76
C THR A 337 15.29 9.27 -25.47
N ALA A 338 14.35 10.22 -25.59
CA ALA A 338 13.56 10.69 -24.43
C ALA A 338 12.83 9.51 -23.72
N GLY A 339 12.33 8.54 -24.48
CA GLY A 339 11.69 7.35 -23.93
C GLY A 339 12.66 6.42 -23.18
N ALA A 340 13.90 6.28 -23.67
CA ALA A 340 14.92 5.49 -22.99
C ALA A 340 15.43 6.22 -21.74
N LEU A 341 15.61 7.53 -21.81
CA LEU A 341 16.00 8.37 -20.65
C LEU A 341 14.92 8.32 -19.56
N ARG A 342 13.64 8.42 -19.95
CA ARG A 342 12.51 8.27 -19.03
C ARG A 342 12.51 6.91 -18.32
N ARG A 343 12.81 5.82 -19.03
CA ARG A 343 12.95 4.48 -18.40
C ARG A 343 14.12 4.43 -17.42
N LYS A 344 15.26 5.02 -17.77
CA LYS A 344 16.41 5.11 -16.85
C LYS A 344 16.06 5.84 -15.56
N LEU A 345 15.36 6.98 -15.65
CA LEU A 345 14.88 7.74 -14.51
C LEU A 345 13.87 6.91 -13.66
N LEU A 346 13.00 6.15 -14.31
CA LEU A 346 12.08 5.26 -13.60
C LEU A 346 12.82 4.13 -12.88
N ASP A 347 13.80 3.50 -13.54
CA ASP A 347 14.60 2.42 -12.96
C ASP A 347 15.40 2.94 -11.75
N SER A 348 15.97 4.16 -11.82
CA SER A 348 16.70 4.78 -10.70
C SER A 348 15.81 5.25 -9.55
N SER A 349 14.49 5.33 -9.75
CA SER A 349 13.55 5.78 -8.74
C SER A 349 13.20 4.73 -7.67
N GLY A 350 13.49 3.44 -7.89
CA GLY A 350 13.05 2.32 -7.04
C GLY A 350 11.55 1.98 -7.14
N PHE A 351 10.81 2.69 -7.98
CA PHE A 351 9.36 2.55 -8.07
C PHE A 351 8.91 1.18 -8.62
N ALA A 352 9.72 0.55 -9.47
CA ALA A 352 9.43 -0.78 -9.99
C ALA A 352 9.31 -1.82 -8.86
N GLU A 353 10.16 -1.74 -7.82
CA GLU A 353 10.08 -2.61 -6.64
C GLU A 353 8.84 -2.32 -5.80
N VAL A 354 8.51 -1.04 -5.60
CA VAL A 354 7.28 -0.63 -4.90
C VAL A 354 6.05 -1.17 -5.63
N ARG A 355 5.95 -1.01 -6.96
CA ARG A 355 4.86 -1.54 -7.78
C ARG A 355 4.79 -3.07 -7.72
N GLY A 356 5.92 -3.75 -7.86
CA GLY A 356 6.00 -5.21 -7.75
C GLY A 356 5.52 -5.72 -6.39
N ARG A 357 5.85 -5.01 -5.31
CA ARG A 357 5.40 -5.35 -3.97
C ARG A 357 3.90 -5.07 -3.77
N LEU A 358 3.39 -3.97 -4.29
CA LEU A 358 1.94 -3.69 -4.30
C LEU A 358 1.16 -4.79 -5.00
N ASP A 359 1.61 -5.20 -6.19
CA ASP A 359 0.98 -6.27 -6.96
C ASP A 359 1.07 -7.61 -6.21
N ALA A 360 2.22 -7.97 -5.68
CA ALA A 360 2.43 -9.23 -4.96
C ALA A 360 1.65 -9.30 -3.64
N VAL A 361 1.62 -8.20 -2.86
CA VAL A 361 0.98 -8.18 -1.54
C VAL A 361 -0.52 -7.92 -1.68
N PHE A 362 -0.93 -6.93 -2.44
CA PHE A 362 -2.32 -6.50 -2.45
C PHE A 362 -3.15 -7.26 -3.48
N ARG A 363 -2.69 -7.39 -4.73
CA ARG A 363 -3.45 -8.10 -5.77
C ARG A 363 -3.56 -9.60 -5.49
N ALA A 364 -2.44 -10.26 -5.16
CA ALA A 364 -2.44 -11.69 -4.89
C ALA A 364 -3.21 -12.09 -3.62
N ARG A 365 -3.40 -11.15 -2.70
CA ARG A 365 -4.08 -11.38 -1.42
C ARG A 365 -5.41 -10.65 -1.29
N ALA A 366 -5.86 -9.92 -2.31
CA ALA A 366 -7.07 -9.11 -2.27
C ALA A 366 -8.27 -9.91 -1.73
N ASP A 367 -8.44 -11.15 -2.16
CA ASP A 367 -9.51 -12.02 -1.70
C ASP A 367 -9.46 -12.29 -0.20
N GLY A 368 -8.29 -12.67 0.32
CA GLY A 368 -8.09 -12.90 1.77
C GLY A 368 -8.25 -11.63 2.60
N ILE A 369 -7.68 -10.51 2.13
CA ILE A 369 -7.76 -9.21 2.80
C ILE A 369 -9.21 -8.74 2.91
N LYS A 370 -9.93 -8.77 1.78
CA LYS A 370 -11.34 -8.36 1.72
C LYS A 370 -12.23 -9.24 2.59
N ALA A 371 -12.03 -10.55 2.51
CA ALA A 371 -12.78 -11.51 3.31
C ALA A 371 -12.52 -11.33 4.83
N ALA A 372 -11.26 -11.13 5.24
CA ALA A 372 -10.91 -10.88 6.64
C ALA A 372 -11.54 -9.57 7.15
N ALA A 373 -11.41 -8.47 6.41
CA ALA A 373 -12.01 -7.17 6.77
C ALA A 373 -13.54 -7.25 6.82
N ALA A 374 -14.15 -8.03 5.92
CA ALA A 374 -15.59 -8.24 5.92
C ALA A 374 -16.06 -9.06 7.14
N LEU A 375 -15.37 -10.15 7.50
CA LEU A 375 -15.69 -10.96 8.69
C LEU A 375 -15.62 -10.13 9.96
N ALA A 376 -14.60 -9.31 10.07
CA ALA A 376 -14.43 -8.43 11.20
C ALA A 376 -15.56 -7.40 11.30
N SER A 377 -15.94 -6.78 10.17
CA SER A 377 -17.10 -5.88 10.12
C SER A 377 -18.40 -6.58 10.52
N VAL A 378 -18.63 -7.80 10.04
CA VAL A 378 -19.80 -8.64 10.40
C VAL A 378 -19.83 -8.93 11.90
N THR A 379 -18.69 -9.27 12.48
CA THR A 379 -18.55 -9.52 13.94
C THR A 379 -18.86 -8.24 14.74
N SER A 380 -18.32 -7.11 14.34
CA SER A 380 -18.53 -5.82 15.00
C SER A 380 -20.01 -5.39 14.96
N LEU A 381 -20.66 -5.49 13.80
CA LEU A 381 -22.06 -5.12 13.61
C LEU A 381 -23.03 -5.93 14.48
N SER A 382 -22.72 -7.20 14.77
CA SER A 382 -23.52 -8.10 15.59
C SER A 382 -23.23 -8.02 17.08
N SER A 383 -22.28 -7.18 17.52
CA SER A 383 -21.80 -7.14 18.90
C SER A 383 -22.80 -6.59 19.92
N ALA A 384 -23.75 -5.75 19.47
CA ALA A 384 -24.70 -5.05 20.33
C ALA A 384 -25.77 -5.99 20.95
N ASP A 385 -26.23 -6.98 20.20
CA ASP A 385 -27.22 -7.98 20.70
C ASP A 385 -26.56 -9.33 20.98
N PRO A 386 -26.70 -9.88 22.20
CA PRO A 386 -26.07 -11.15 22.56
C PRO A 386 -26.58 -12.36 21.75
N GLY A 387 -27.85 -12.32 21.29
CA GLY A 387 -28.45 -13.36 20.47
C GLY A 387 -27.92 -13.33 19.04
N GLU A 388 -27.85 -12.15 18.43
CA GLU A 388 -27.24 -11.95 17.12
C GLU A 388 -25.77 -12.32 17.12
N ARG A 389 -25.01 -11.83 18.11
CA ARG A 389 -23.58 -12.15 18.28
C ARG A 389 -23.32 -13.65 18.29
N ARG A 390 -24.13 -14.42 19.01
CA ARG A 390 -23.97 -15.88 19.10
C ARG A 390 -24.24 -16.53 17.74
N ARG A 391 -25.36 -16.20 17.08
CA ARG A 391 -25.70 -16.74 15.75
C ARG A 391 -24.63 -16.43 14.71
N VAL A 392 -24.15 -15.18 14.68
CA VAL A 392 -23.10 -14.74 13.74
C VAL A 392 -21.79 -15.45 14.05
N HIS A 393 -21.39 -15.54 15.32
CA HIS A 393 -20.17 -16.24 15.73
C HIS A 393 -20.22 -17.72 15.32
N ASP A 394 -21.31 -18.43 15.61
CA ASP A 394 -21.47 -19.84 15.23
C ASP A 394 -21.37 -20.03 13.71
N ALA A 395 -22.00 -19.16 12.94
CA ALA A 395 -21.93 -19.21 11.49
C ALA A 395 -20.52 -18.93 10.94
N ILE A 396 -19.79 -17.99 11.56
CA ILE A 396 -18.38 -17.72 11.23
C ILE A 396 -17.50 -18.92 11.54
N GLU A 397 -17.68 -19.57 12.71
CA GLU A 397 -16.92 -20.76 13.07
C GLU A 397 -17.16 -21.93 12.10
N VAL A 398 -18.41 -22.12 11.66
CA VAL A 398 -18.73 -23.10 10.61
C VAL A 398 -18.04 -22.79 9.30
N LEU A 399 -17.98 -21.51 8.91
CA LEU A 399 -17.24 -21.06 7.71
C LEU A 399 -15.74 -21.35 7.85
N LEU A 400 -15.14 -20.93 8.97
CA LEU A 400 -13.70 -21.06 9.23
C LEU A 400 -13.24 -22.52 9.44
N ALA A 401 -14.16 -23.44 9.71
CA ALA A 401 -13.88 -24.87 9.76
C ALA A 401 -13.63 -25.49 8.36
N LYS A 402 -14.12 -24.85 7.30
CA LYS A 402 -13.95 -25.34 5.92
C LYS A 402 -12.48 -25.24 5.47
N PRO A 403 -11.98 -26.21 4.68
CA PRO A 403 -10.62 -26.16 4.14
C PRO A 403 -10.35 -24.90 3.32
N GLU A 404 -11.32 -24.44 2.53
CA GLU A 404 -11.21 -23.27 1.67
C GLU A 404 -11.02 -21.97 2.45
N ALA A 405 -11.59 -21.90 3.66
CA ALA A 405 -11.49 -20.73 4.52
C ALA A 405 -10.25 -20.77 5.46
N HIS A 406 -9.44 -21.83 5.40
CA HIS A 406 -8.26 -21.95 6.26
C HIS A 406 -7.24 -20.82 6.07
N GLN A 407 -7.20 -20.21 4.88
CA GLN A 407 -6.36 -19.04 4.59
C GLN A 407 -6.68 -17.86 5.52
N LEU A 408 -7.92 -17.68 5.94
CA LEU A 408 -8.32 -16.62 6.89
C LEU A 408 -7.72 -16.85 8.27
N ARG A 409 -7.77 -18.11 8.78
CA ARG A 409 -7.11 -18.45 10.04
C ARG A 409 -5.58 -18.30 9.96
N LEU A 410 -5.02 -18.59 8.80
CA LEU A 410 -3.58 -18.41 8.58
C LEU A 410 -3.17 -16.93 8.58
N LEU A 411 -3.99 -16.04 8.01
CA LEU A 411 -3.79 -14.59 8.06
C LEU A 411 -3.90 -14.05 9.49
N GLU A 412 -4.84 -14.56 10.29
CA GLU A 412 -4.96 -14.22 11.70
C GLU A 412 -3.71 -14.67 12.50
N ALA A 413 -3.29 -15.92 12.33
CA ALA A 413 -2.09 -16.45 12.98
C ALA A 413 -0.83 -15.65 12.60
N LEU A 414 -0.69 -15.30 11.33
CA LEU A 414 0.38 -14.45 10.81
C LEU A 414 0.36 -13.07 11.48
N THR A 415 -0.81 -12.45 11.61
CA THR A 415 -0.99 -11.17 12.29
C THR A 415 -0.52 -11.22 13.74
N LEU A 416 -0.90 -12.27 14.49
CA LEU A 416 -0.49 -12.46 15.88
C LEU A 416 1.04 -12.57 16.05
N VAL A 417 1.71 -13.24 15.11
CA VAL A 417 3.18 -13.40 15.12
C VAL A 417 3.88 -12.11 14.73
N VAL A 418 3.48 -11.48 13.62
CA VAL A 418 4.11 -10.26 13.12
C VAL A 418 3.89 -9.08 14.07
N SER A 419 2.71 -8.99 14.73
CA SER A 419 2.44 -7.95 15.74
C SER A 419 3.18 -8.16 17.06
N GLY A 420 3.86 -9.30 17.24
CA GLY A 420 4.48 -9.65 18.51
C GLY A 420 3.50 -10.04 19.63
N ALA A 421 2.18 -10.12 19.32
CA ALA A 421 1.19 -10.61 20.28
C ALA A 421 1.42 -12.08 20.67
N VAL A 422 2.03 -12.84 19.77
CA VAL A 422 2.57 -14.17 20.04
C VAL A 422 4.06 -14.17 19.70
N ALA A 423 4.90 -14.18 20.72
CA ALA A 423 6.34 -14.29 20.54
C ALA A 423 6.69 -15.68 20.00
N MET A 424 7.34 -15.74 18.83
CA MET A 424 7.84 -16.96 18.19
C MET A 424 9.35 -16.86 18.05
N PRO A 425 10.10 -17.99 18.07
CA PRO A 425 11.47 -18.04 17.59
C PRO A 425 11.57 -17.43 16.17
N GLU A 426 12.67 -16.73 15.88
CA GLU A 426 12.81 -15.93 14.66
C GLU A 426 12.63 -16.78 13.38
N ASP A 427 13.24 -17.95 13.34
CA ASP A 427 13.13 -18.92 12.25
C ASP A 427 11.69 -19.40 12.02
N LEU A 428 10.94 -19.64 13.10
CA LEU A 428 9.54 -20.05 13.04
C LEU A 428 8.62 -18.87 12.65
N ALA A 429 8.93 -17.66 13.10
CA ALA A 429 8.21 -16.46 12.72
C ALA A 429 8.35 -16.19 11.21
N GLU A 430 9.57 -16.32 10.67
CA GLU A 430 9.84 -16.21 9.23
C GLU A 430 9.10 -17.29 8.44
N GLU A 431 9.04 -18.51 8.95
CA GLU A 431 8.30 -19.59 8.30
C GLU A 431 6.80 -19.32 8.29
N VAL A 432 6.19 -18.87 9.41
CA VAL A 432 4.78 -18.45 9.46
C VAL A 432 4.52 -17.33 8.46
N LEU A 433 5.42 -16.34 8.38
CA LEU A 433 5.34 -15.25 7.42
C LEU A 433 5.36 -15.79 5.98
N ARG A 434 6.30 -16.65 5.63
CA ARG A 434 6.41 -17.26 4.31
C ARG A 434 5.16 -18.05 3.92
N VAL A 435 4.70 -18.94 4.81
CA VAL A 435 3.50 -19.78 4.55
C VAL A 435 2.24 -18.94 4.40
N GLY A 436 2.08 -17.88 5.20
CA GLY A 436 0.90 -17.01 5.16
C GLY A 436 0.92 -15.98 4.04
N SER A 437 2.11 -15.63 3.55
CA SER A 437 2.29 -14.47 2.66
C SER A 437 2.56 -14.81 1.19
N THR A 438 3.01 -16.01 0.88
CA THR A 438 3.35 -16.40 -0.49
C THR A 438 2.14 -16.99 -1.20
N PRO A 439 1.86 -16.62 -2.47
CA PRO A 439 0.64 -17.05 -3.15
C PRO A 439 0.68 -18.52 -3.59
N ASP A 440 1.82 -19.01 -4.08
CA ASP A 440 1.97 -20.35 -4.63
C ASP A 440 2.56 -21.36 -3.62
N ILE A 441 2.27 -22.64 -3.82
CA ILE A 441 2.72 -23.71 -2.91
C ILE A 441 4.24 -23.83 -2.87
N PRO A 442 4.98 -23.88 -3.99
CA PRO A 442 6.45 -23.96 -3.93
C PRO A 442 7.10 -22.81 -3.15
N GLY A 443 6.59 -21.60 -3.34
CA GLY A 443 7.05 -20.43 -2.59
C GLY A 443 6.70 -20.53 -1.09
N ARG A 444 5.49 -20.97 -0.73
CA ARG A 444 5.10 -21.23 0.68
C ARG A 444 6.01 -22.24 1.36
N LEU A 445 6.42 -23.25 0.63
CA LEU A 445 7.35 -24.27 1.12
C LEU A 445 8.81 -23.76 1.17
N GLY A 446 9.14 -22.65 0.51
CA GLY A 446 10.51 -22.16 0.35
C GLY A 446 11.35 -23.02 -0.60
N LEU A 447 10.71 -23.75 -1.50
CA LEU A 447 11.28 -24.75 -2.41
C LEU A 447 10.91 -24.47 -3.86
N ALA A 448 10.97 -23.21 -4.28
CA ALA A 448 10.71 -22.82 -5.66
C ALA A 448 11.62 -23.58 -6.64
N GLY A 449 11.03 -24.09 -7.72
CA GLY A 449 11.77 -24.85 -8.76
C GLY A 449 12.09 -26.31 -8.40
N ARG A 450 11.65 -26.82 -7.25
CA ARG A 450 11.84 -28.24 -6.89
C ARG A 450 10.73 -29.13 -7.48
N PRO A 451 11.03 -30.41 -7.73
CA PRO A 451 10.04 -31.38 -8.21
C PRO A 451 8.88 -31.57 -7.22
N VAL A 452 7.67 -31.85 -7.77
CA VAL A 452 6.44 -32.06 -6.96
C VAL A 452 6.61 -33.13 -5.90
N GLN A 453 7.40 -34.16 -6.14
CA GLN A 453 7.66 -35.23 -5.17
C GLN A 453 8.39 -34.70 -3.93
N GLU A 454 9.43 -33.85 -4.12
CA GLU A 454 10.15 -33.21 -3.02
C GLU A 454 9.25 -32.27 -2.24
N LEU A 455 8.45 -31.44 -2.96
CA LEU A 455 7.47 -30.54 -2.34
C LEU A 455 6.46 -31.32 -1.47
N THR A 456 5.97 -32.45 -1.99
CA THR A 456 5.00 -33.30 -1.28
C THR A 456 5.59 -33.94 -0.01
N ALA A 457 6.81 -34.45 -0.11
CA ALA A 457 7.51 -35.04 1.03
C ALA A 457 7.78 -34.00 2.12
N TYR A 458 8.31 -32.84 1.73
CA TYR A 458 8.59 -31.75 2.65
C TYR A 458 7.33 -31.19 3.34
N ALA A 459 6.24 -31.03 2.58
CA ALA A 459 4.99 -30.54 3.16
C ALA A 459 4.45 -31.48 4.25
N LEU A 460 4.55 -32.79 4.06
CA LEU A 460 4.12 -33.78 5.05
C LEU A 460 5.05 -33.79 6.28
N GLU A 461 6.35 -33.75 6.05
CA GLU A 461 7.37 -33.69 7.12
C GLU A 461 7.15 -32.44 8.01
N ARG A 462 7.02 -31.27 7.36
CA ARG A 462 6.80 -30.01 8.08
C ARG A 462 5.46 -29.97 8.81
N ALA A 463 4.40 -30.55 8.24
CA ALA A 463 3.13 -30.72 8.94
C ALA A 463 3.31 -31.53 10.24
N GLY A 464 4.04 -32.66 10.18
CA GLY A 464 4.36 -33.47 11.35
C GLY A 464 5.15 -32.70 12.41
N TRP A 465 6.14 -31.93 11.97
CA TRP A 465 6.97 -31.12 12.86
C TRP A 465 6.15 -30.06 13.61
N TRP A 466 5.32 -29.28 12.91
CA TRP A 466 4.46 -28.26 13.53
C TRP A 466 3.43 -28.85 14.50
N ARG A 467 2.93 -30.05 14.21
CA ARG A 467 2.07 -30.78 15.14
C ARG A 467 2.80 -31.16 16.44
N SER A 468 4.03 -31.65 16.31
CA SER A 468 4.85 -32.01 17.47
C SER A 468 5.23 -30.77 18.29
N PHE A 469 5.62 -29.68 17.64
CA PHE A 469 5.90 -28.40 18.30
C PHE A 469 4.68 -27.90 19.08
N ALA A 470 3.49 -27.93 18.49
CA ALA A 470 2.25 -27.53 19.15
C ALA A 470 1.97 -28.34 20.42
N SER A 471 2.36 -29.64 20.44
CA SER A 471 2.05 -30.56 21.54
C SER A 471 3.09 -30.52 22.67
N PHE A 472 4.35 -30.30 22.37
CA PHE A 472 5.47 -30.50 23.29
C PHE A 472 6.45 -29.32 23.44
N GLY A 473 6.48 -28.39 22.50
CA GLY A 473 7.47 -27.32 22.49
C GLY A 473 6.91 -25.90 22.59
N ALA A 474 5.58 -25.74 22.58
CA ALA A 474 4.93 -24.46 22.45
C ALA A 474 4.20 -24.01 23.73
N THR A 475 4.21 -22.71 24.00
CA THR A 475 3.24 -22.10 24.93
C THR A 475 1.81 -22.23 24.37
N PRO A 476 0.75 -22.08 25.20
CA PRO A 476 -0.64 -22.15 24.69
C PRO A 476 -0.94 -21.19 23.52
N ALA A 477 -0.34 -20.00 23.53
CA ALA A 477 -0.50 -19.03 22.44
C ALA A 477 0.23 -19.48 21.16
N GLN A 478 1.48 -19.93 21.28
CA GLN A 478 2.25 -20.50 20.18
C GLN A 478 1.61 -21.78 19.63
N GLY A 479 1.03 -22.62 20.51
CA GLY A 479 0.35 -23.85 20.13
C GLY A 479 -0.84 -23.59 19.21
N ARG A 480 -1.61 -22.52 19.45
CA ARG A 480 -2.70 -22.11 18.54
C ARG A 480 -2.20 -21.78 17.15
N VAL A 481 -1.14 -20.96 17.05
CA VAL A 481 -0.49 -20.64 15.77
C VAL A 481 0.04 -21.90 15.10
N ALA A 482 0.74 -22.74 15.85
CA ALA A 482 1.33 -23.98 15.33
C ALA A 482 0.29 -24.95 14.76
N HIS A 483 -0.89 -25.06 15.37
CA HIS A 483 -1.99 -25.86 14.82
C HIS A 483 -2.52 -25.31 13.49
N VAL A 484 -2.58 -23.98 13.34
CA VAL A 484 -3.00 -23.37 12.10
C VAL A 484 -1.95 -23.63 10.99
N VAL A 485 -0.67 -23.48 11.31
CA VAL A 485 0.43 -23.72 10.34
C VAL A 485 0.52 -25.22 10.00
N HIS A 486 0.41 -26.11 10.97
CA HIS A 486 0.31 -27.56 10.71
C HIS A 486 -0.78 -27.88 9.68
N ARG A 487 -1.99 -27.34 9.88
CA ARG A 487 -3.10 -27.56 8.95
C ARG A 487 -2.81 -26.96 7.56
N ALA A 488 -2.14 -25.82 7.48
CA ALA A 488 -1.74 -25.24 6.19
C ALA A 488 -0.82 -26.18 5.42
N TYR A 489 0.21 -26.72 6.04
CA TYR A 489 1.11 -27.70 5.43
C TYR A 489 0.39 -28.98 5.01
N PHE A 490 -0.53 -29.46 5.83
CA PHE A 490 -1.32 -30.65 5.51
C PHE A 490 -2.23 -30.40 4.30
N LEU A 491 -2.87 -29.25 4.19
CA LEU A 491 -3.69 -28.88 3.02
C LEU A 491 -2.83 -28.75 1.75
N MET A 492 -1.64 -28.15 1.83
CA MET A 492 -0.68 -28.10 0.71
C MET A 492 -0.27 -29.49 0.24
N TRP A 493 0.03 -30.38 1.18
CA TRP A 493 0.33 -31.79 0.88
C TRP A 493 -0.83 -32.49 0.16
N GLN A 494 -2.07 -32.30 0.60
CA GLN A 494 -3.25 -32.86 -0.07
C GLN A 494 -3.40 -32.35 -1.50
N GLN A 495 -3.21 -31.05 -1.71
CA GLN A 495 -3.29 -30.42 -3.04
C GLN A 495 -2.20 -30.94 -4.00
N LEU A 496 -0.96 -31.04 -3.53
CA LEU A 496 0.15 -31.59 -4.32
C LEU A 496 -0.09 -33.03 -4.73
N ARG A 497 -0.64 -33.88 -3.83
CA ARG A 497 -1.01 -35.26 -4.17
C ARG A 497 -2.13 -35.34 -5.18
N ALA A 498 -3.16 -34.53 -5.05
CA ALA A 498 -4.27 -34.50 -6.00
C ALA A 498 -3.86 -33.96 -7.40
N GLY A 499 -2.94 -33.00 -7.44
CA GLY A 499 -2.37 -32.47 -8.70
C GLY A 499 -1.40 -33.44 -9.40
N GLY A 500 -0.70 -34.28 -8.66
CA GLY A 500 0.24 -35.27 -9.21
C GLY A 500 -0.44 -36.58 -9.76
N GLN A 501 -1.74 -36.70 -9.60
CA GLN A 501 -2.54 -37.81 -10.12
C GLN A 501 -3.29 -37.49 -11.44
N ARG A 502 -3.11 -36.26 -11.94
CA ARG A 502 -3.61 -35.84 -13.26
C ARG A 502 -2.44 -35.67 -14.22
#